data_5e2f947ef4d866d1e14d21be3c6e610d
#
_entry.id   5e2f947ef4d866d1e14d21be3c6e610d
#
_cell.length_a   1.000
_cell.length_b   1.000
_cell.length_c   1.000
_cell.angle_alpha   90.00
_cell.angle_beta   90.00
_cell.angle_gamma   90.00
#
_symmetry.space_group_name_H-M   'P 1'
#
loop_
_entity.id
_entity.type
_entity.pdbx_description
1 polymer ?
#
loop_
_entity_poly.entity_id
_entity_poly.type
_entity_poly.pdbx_seq_one_letter_code
_entity_poly.pdbx_strand_id
1 'polypeptide(L)'
;MLKKNITIIIAEDHPIMRNGLLQELQHAGYTVEAALENGAAAVDSIANLQPEIAILDIEMPLLNGFEVIKHCKTIEKLKTKFIIMSYHKQKSFVIQAKKVGIDGYLLKEDSIEEIENCINAVMNGDIYFSNSFESNFEKVVDNELKKVAQLTPSERTIIRLISQGKNSTEVGEILKVSPRTVQKHRTNIILKLDLDPAADTLSQWAKEHKEILLSL
;
A
#
# COMPACT_ATOMS: atom_id res chain seq x y z
N MET A 1 -14.73 19.32 13.27
CA MET A 1 -14.39 20.33 12.22
C MET A 1 -15.59 20.54 11.31
N LEU A 2 -15.79 21.75 10.76
CA LEU A 2 -16.83 21.97 9.76
C LEU A 2 -16.35 21.33 8.44
N LYS A 3 -17.09 20.39 7.87
CA LYS A 3 -16.78 19.68 6.60
C LYS A 3 -16.42 20.62 5.43
N LYS A 4 -16.98 21.84 5.42
CA LYS A 4 -16.72 22.88 4.41
C LYS A 4 -15.26 23.39 4.33
N ASN A 5 -14.43 23.08 5.30
CA ASN A 5 -13.04 23.56 5.33
C ASN A 5 -12.03 22.48 4.93
N ILE A 6 -12.48 21.23 4.71
CA ILE A 6 -11.58 20.17 4.30
C ILE A 6 -11.46 20.16 2.77
N THR A 7 -10.25 20.41 2.28
CA THR A 7 -9.93 20.39 0.84
C THR A 7 -9.44 19.00 0.42
N ILE A 8 -10.00 18.51 -0.68
CA ILE A 8 -9.76 17.14 -1.17
C ILE A 8 -9.34 17.17 -2.63
N ILE A 9 -8.34 16.36 -2.98
CA ILE A 9 -8.04 15.97 -4.35
C ILE A 9 -8.41 14.51 -4.53
N ILE A 10 -9.03 14.18 -5.67
CA ILE A 10 -9.34 12.81 -6.09
C ILE A 10 -8.45 12.47 -7.28
N ALA A 11 -7.84 11.27 -7.30
CA ALA A 11 -7.20 10.70 -8.47
C ALA A 11 -7.74 9.28 -8.72
N GLU A 12 -8.41 9.11 -9.85
CA GLU A 12 -9.13 7.89 -10.26
C GLU A 12 -9.22 7.89 -11.78
N ASP A 13 -8.73 6.86 -12.46
CA ASP A 13 -8.72 6.82 -13.93
C ASP A 13 -10.09 6.48 -14.54
N HIS A 14 -10.95 5.74 -13.82
CA HIS A 14 -12.30 5.40 -14.26
C HIS A 14 -13.25 6.59 -14.19
N PRO A 15 -13.75 7.15 -15.33
CA PRO A 15 -14.55 8.39 -15.31
C PRO A 15 -15.82 8.31 -14.47
N ILE A 16 -16.52 7.16 -14.47
CA ILE A 16 -17.77 6.98 -13.72
C ILE A 16 -17.49 7.01 -12.21
N MET A 17 -16.45 6.30 -11.76
CA MET A 17 -16.06 6.29 -10.34
C MET A 17 -15.61 7.68 -9.90
N ARG A 18 -14.73 8.31 -10.69
CA ARG A 18 -14.23 9.66 -10.40
C ARG A 18 -15.35 10.68 -10.25
N ASN A 19 -16.29 10.70 -11.20
CA ASN A 19 -17.43 11.62 -11.16
C ASN A 19 -18.42 11.29 -10.04
N GLY A 20 -18.66 10.01 -9.76
CA GLY A 20 -19.49 9.57 -8.65
C GLY A 20 -18.93 10.01 -7.32
N LEU A 21 -17.66 9.71 -7.06
CA LEU A 21 -16.97 10.11 -5.83
C LEU A 21 -16.93 11.65 -5.66
N LEU A 22 -16.67 12.38 -6.75
CA LEU A 22 -16.71 13.85 -6.76
C LEU A 22 -18.08 14.37 -6.28
N GLN A 23 -19.16 13.86 -6.87
CA GLN A 23 -20.52 14.29 -6.53
C GLN A 23 -20.88 13.94 -5.07
N GLU A 24 -20.58 12.72 -4.64
CA GLU A 24 -20.86 12.27 -3.27
C GLU A 24 -20.12 13.13 -2.22
N LEU A 25 -18.84 13.40 -2.43
CA LEU A 25 -18.06 14.25 -1.52
C LEU A 25 -18.57 15.71 -1.50
N GLN A 26 -18.94 16.26 -2.66
CA GLN A 26 -19.52 17.60 -2.74
C GLN A 26 -20.89 17.67 -2.05
N HIS A 27 -21.75 16.67 -2.24
CA HIS A 27 -23.05 16.57 -1.54
C HIS A 27 -22.88 16.42 -0.02
N ALA A 28 -21.85 15.70 0.41
CA ALA A 28 -21.49 15.59 1.83
C ALA A 28 -20.89 16.89 2.41
N GLY A 29 -20.62 17.88 1.57
CA GLY A 29 -20.18 19.23 1.98
C GLY A 29 -18.67 19.42 2.02
N TYR A 30 -17.88 18.54 1.39
CA TYR A 30 -16.43 18.72 1.22
C TYR A 30 -16.10 19.61 0.02
N THR A 31 -14.92 20.25 0.06
CA THR A 31 -14.38 21.03 -1.05
C THR A 31 -13.45 20.17 -1.88
N VAL A 32 -13.91 19.69 -3.05
CA VAL A 32 -13.05 18.95 -3.98
C VAL A 32 -12.40 19.94 -4.93
N GLU A 33 -11.08 20.14 -4.81
CA GLU A 33 -10.30 21.10 -5.59
C GLU A 33 -9.94 20.59 -6.98
N ALA A 34 -9.71 19.28 -7.11
CA ALA A 34 -9.45 18.64 -8.39
C ALA A 34 -9.87 17.16 -8.38
N ALA A 35 -10.30 16.68 -9.57
CA ALA A 35 -10.58 15.27 -9.84
C ALA A 35 -9.80 14.86 -11.10
N LEU A 36 -8.80 14.00 -10.94
CA LEU A 36 -7.74 13.74 -11.90
C LEU A 36 -7.79 12.30 -12.39
N GLU A 37 -7.31 12.04 -13.59
CA GLU A 37 -7.41 10.75 -14.28
C GLU A 37 -6.11 9.93 -14.31
N ASN A 38 -5.02 10.45 -13.72
CA ASN A 38 -3.74 9.77 -13.68
C ASN A 38 -2.86 10.28 -12.54
N GLY A 39 -1.86 9.46 -12.17
CA GLY A 39 -1.00 9.75 -11.04
C GLY A 39 -0.04 10.93 -11.25
N ALA A 40 0.41 11.21 -12.48
CA ALA A 40 1.31 12.35 -12.73
C ALA A 40 0.59 13.67 -12.48
N ALA A 41 -0.63 13.83 -13.00
CA ALA A 41 -1.47 14.99 -12.73
C ALA A 41 -1.79 15.13 -11.24
N ALA A 42 -1.94 13.99 -10.53
CA ALA A 42 -2.15 13.99 -9.08
C ALA A 42 -0.95 14.58 -8.32
N VAL A 43 0.28 14.17 -8.65
CA VAL A 43 1.50 14.72 -8.03
C VAL A 43 1.58 16.22 -8.22
N ASP A 44 1.40 16.70 -9.46
CA ASP A 44 1.47 18.12 -9.77
C ASP A 44 0.41 18.94 -9.03
N SER A 45 -0.82 18.45 -9.00
CA SER A 45 -1.94 19.13 -8.33
C SER A 45 -1.77 19.13 -6.81
N ILE A 46 -1.33 18.02 -6.20
CA ILE A 46 -1.07 17.95 -4.77
C ILE A 46 0.07 18.90 -4.37
N ALA A 47 1.13 18.98 -5.16
CA ALA A 47 2.25 19.89 -4.90
C ALA A 47 1.84 21.37 -4.95
N ASN A 48 0.97 21.74 -5.91
CA ASN A 48 0.55 23.12 -6.12
C ASN A 48 -0.57 23.57 -5.17
N LEU A 49 -1.59 22.73 -4.95
CA LEU A 49 -2.78 23.08 -4.18
C LEU A 49 -2.63 22.75 -2.70
N GLN A 50 -1.76 21.80 -2.34
CA GLN A 50 -1.52 21.33 -0.97
C GLN A 50 -2.82 21.00 -0.21
N PRO A 51 -3.69 20.12 -0.75
CA PRO A 51 -4.96 19.78 -0.13
C PRO A 51 -4.74 19.15 1.24
N GLU A 52 -5.75 19.18 2.10
CA GLU A 52 -5.70 18.46 3.37
C GLU A 52 -5.73 16.95 3.17
N ILE A 53 -6.46 16.47 2.15
CA ILE A 53 -6.59 15.05 1.82
C ILE A 53 -6.40 14.81 0.33
N ALA A 54 -5.70 13.73 -0.02
CA ALA A 54 -5.67 13.15 -1.35
C ALA A 54 -6.24 11.73 -1.30
N ILE A 55 -7.34 11.49 -2.02
CA ILE A 55 -7.94 10.15 -2.21
C ILE A 55 -7.44 9.63 -3.56
N LEU A 56 -6.72 8.51 -3.53
CA LEU A 56 -5.99 7.98 -4.67
C LEU A 56 -6.38 6.54 -4.96
N ASP A 57 -6.71 6.24 -6.22
CA ASP A 57 -6.73 4.85 -6.68
C ASP A 57 -5.32 4.29 -6.74
N ILE A 58 -5.19 2.97 -6.59
CA ILE A 58 -3.91 2.27 -6.76
C ILE A 58 -3.57 2.19 -8.25
N GLU A 59 -4.50 1.77 -9.08
CA GLU A 59 -4.25 1.44 -10.48
C GLU A 59 -4.55 2.64 -11.39
N MET A 60 -3.55 3.47 -11.63
CA MET A 60 -3.66 4.63 -12.51
C MET A 60 -2.56 4.67 -13.56
N PRO A 61 -2.82 5.26 -14.75
CA PRO A 61 -1.79 5.52 -15.75
C PRO A 61 -0.68 6.45 -15.24
N LEU A 62 0.51 6.31 -15.83
CA LEU A 62 1.72 7.09 -15.59
C LEU A 62 2.38 6.83 -14.24
N LEU A 63 1.68 7.04 -13.14
CA LEU A 63 2.09 6.73 -11.78
C LEU A 63 0.93 6.08 -11.04
N ASN A 64 1.18 4.95 -10.38
CA ASN A 64 0.20 4.34 -9.51
C ASN A 64 0.08 5.10 -8.17
N GLY A 65 -1.00 4.85 -7.40
CA GLY A 65 -1.28 5.58 -6.17
C GLY A 65 -0.14 5.52 -5.14
N PHE A 66 0.57 4.40 -5.04
CA PHE A 66 1.72 4.29 -4.13
C PHE A 66 2.92 5.12 -4.59
N GLU A 67 3.14 5.23 -5.91
CA GLU A 67 4.19 6.07 -6.49
C GLU A 67 3.87 7.54 -6.27
N VAL A 68 2.61 7.94 -6.44
CA VAL A 68 2.15 9.31 -6.11
C VAL A 68 2.49 9.65 -4.66
N ILE A 69 2.12 8.79 -3.70
CA ILE A 69 2.42 9.02 -2.28
C ILE A 69 3.93 9.14 -2.03
N LYS A 70 4.73 8.25 -2.62
CA LYS A 70 6.19 8.31 -2.48
C LYS A 70 6.76 9.63 -2.98
N HIS A 71 6.33 10.09 -4.15
CA HIS A 71 6.75 11.38 -4.70
C HIS A 71 6.33 12.53 -3.81
N CYS A 72 5.06 12.58 -3.42
CA CYS A 72 4.54 13.67 -2.57
C CYS A 72 5.26 13.73 -1.21
N LYS A 73 5.62 12.61 -0.62
CA LYS A 73 6.37 12.58 0.66
C LYS A 73 7.80 13.12 0.58
N THR A 74 8.35 13.34 -0.61
CA THR A 74 9.64 14.04 -0.78
C THR A 74 9.49 15.56 -0.78
N ILE A 75 8.25 16.07 -0.87
CA ILE A 75 7.98 17.51 -0.89
C ILE A 75 8.07 18.06 0.52
N GLU A 76 8.99 19.02 0.72
CA GLU A 76 9.17 19.65 2.03
C GLU A 76 7.88 20.35 2.49
N LYS A 77 7.54 20.15 3.77
CA LYS A 77 6.40 20.80 4.46
C LYS A 77 5.01 20.38 3.95
N LEU A 78 4.89 19.42 3.05
CA LEU A 78 3.58 18.90 2.64
C LEU A 78 2.89 18.24 3.84
N LYS A 79 1.65 18.64 4.12
CA LYS A 79 0.84 18.12 5.22
C LYS A 79 -0.32 17.27 4.77
N THR A 80 -0.46 17.08 3.47
CA THR A 80 -1.54 16.30 2.86
C THR A 80 -1.60 14.89 3.44
N LYS A 81 -2.78 14.48 3.83
CA LYS A 81 -3.11 13.11 4.26
C LYS A 81 -3.49 12.26 3.05
N PHE A 82 -3.01 11.03 3.02
CA PHE A 82 -3.19 10.14 1.89
C PHE A 82 -4.13 9.00 2.23
N ILE A 83 -5.24 8.92 1.49
CA ILE A 83 -6.21 7.82 1.54
C ILE A 83 -6.12 7.04 0.24
N ILE A 84 -5.89 5.74 0.32
CA ILE A 84 -6.03 4.83 -0.82
C ILE A 84 -7.46 4.35 -0.91
N MET A 85 -8.03 4.33 -2.12
CA MET A 85 -9.32 3.71 -2.43
C MET A 85 -9.15 2.68 -3.54
N SER A 86 -9.45 1.39 -3.27
CA SER A 86 -9.14 0.30 -4.18
C SER A 86 -10.13 -0.86 -4.10
N TYR A 87 -10.17 -1.71 -5.13
CA TYR A 87 -10.84 -3.02 -5.07
C TYR A 87 -10.00 -4.11 -4.38
N HIS A 88 -8.71 -3.84 -4.11
CA HIS A 88 -7.79 -4.83 -3.58
C HIS A 88 -7.97 -5.04 -2.07
N LYS A 89 -8.42 -6.25 -1.70
CA LYS A 89 -8.53 -6.71 -0.29
C LYS A 89 -7.34 -7.53 0.17
N GLN A 90 -6.39 -7.83 -0.74
CA GLN A 90 -5.26 -8.68 -0.43
C GLN A 90 -4.29 -8.01 0.56
N LYS A 91 -3.79 -8.79 1.50
CA LYS A 91 -2.84 -8.34 2.53
C LYS A 91 -1.61 -7.65 1.94
N SER A 92 -1.14 -8.10 0.76
CA SER A 92 0.02 -7.52 0.07
C SER A 92 -0.15 -6.03 -0.23
N PHE A 93 -1.31 -5.61 -0.72
CA PHE A 93 -1.60 -4.20 -1.01
C PHE A 93 -1.67 -3.35 0.26
N VAL A 94 -2.31 -3.87 1.31
CA VAL A 94 -2.40 -3.17 2.60
C VAL A 94 -1.03 -3.03 3.27
N ILE A 95 -0.19 -4.07 3.18
CA ILE A 95 1.18 -4.01 3.66
C ILE A 95 1.98 -2.95 2.87
N GLN A 96 1.83 -2.90 1.55
CA GLN A 96 2.47 -1.90 0.72
C GLN A 96 1.99 -0.49 1.08
N ALA A 97 0.68 -0.31 1.29
CA ALA A 97 0.06 0.93 1.72
C ALA A 97 0.65 1.42 3.07
N LYS A 98 0.72 0.54 4.06
CA LYS A 98 1.34 0.85 5.36
C LYS A 98 2.82 1.25 5.21
N LYS A 99 3.58 0.58 4.34
CA LYS A 99 5.00 0.90 4.10
C LYS A 99 5.21 2.28 3.47
N VAL A 100 4.36 2.69 2.54
CA VAL A 100 4.43 4.04 1.98
C VAL A 100 3.87 5.09 2.93
N GLY A 101 3.25 4.64 4.04
CA GLY A 101 2.75 5.50 5.12
C GLY A 101 1.48 6.23 4.73
N ILE A 102 0.45 5.50 4.32
CA ILE A 102 -0.91 6.05 4.14
C ILE A 102 -1.51 6.45 5.47
N ASP A 103 -2.51 7.31 5.41
CA ASP A 103 -3.33 7.67 6.56
C ASP A 103 -4.67 6.91 6.55
N GLY A 104 -5.19 6.52 5.36
CA GLY A 104 -6.41 5.74 5.22
C GLY A 104 -6.38 4.71 4.09
N TYR A 105 -7.14 3.60 4.25
CA TYR A 105 -7.38 2.61 3.21
C TYR A 105 -8.86 2.26 3.15
N LEU A 106 -9.49 2.54 2.03
CA LEU A 106 -10.89 2.29 1.73
C LEU A 106 -11.04 1.29 0.59
N LEU A 107 -12.17 0.63 0.54
CA LEU A 107 -12.57 -0.18 -0.61
C LEU A 107 -13.48 0.63 -1.52
N LYS A 108 -13.38 0.43 -2.84
CA LYS A 108 -14.23 1.13 -3.84
C LYS A 108 -15.72 0.77 -3.72
N GLU A 109 -16.07 -0.24 -2.94
CA GLU A 109 -17.45 -0.63 -2.61
C GLU A 109 -17.98 -0.03 -1.30
N ASP A 110 -17.15 0.74 -0.58
CA ASP A 110 -17.54 1.37 0.67
C ASP A 110 -18.59 2.48 0.45
N SER A 111 -19.47 2.62 1.40
CA SER A 111 -20.49 3.68 1.37
C SER A 111 -19.88 5.07 1.62
N ILE A 112 -20.58 6.11 1.27
CA ILE A 112 -20.16 7.48 1.57
C ILE A 112 -19.97 7.71 3.08
N GLU A 113 -20.78 7.08 3.93
CA GLU A 113 -20.63 7.13 5.38
C GLU A 113 -19.28 6.56 5.85
N GLU A 114 -18.84 5.46 5.24
CA GLU A 114 -17.55 4.86 5.53
C GLU A 114 -16.38 5.76 5.08
N ILE A 115 -16.53 6.41 3.91
CA ILE A 115 -15.56 7.42 3.43
C ILE A 115 -15.49 8.59 4.41
N GLU A 116 -16.63 9.09 4.89
CA GLU A 116 -16.68 10.17 5.88
C GLU A 116 -16.04 9.76 7.22
N ASN A 117 -16.26 8.53 7.68
CA ASN A 117 -15.62 8.01 8.88
C ASN A 117 -14.09 7.99 8.72
N CYS A 118 -13.60 7.53 7.57
CA CYS A 118 -12.17 7.56 7.24
C CYS A 118 -11.62 8.99 7.25
N ILE A 119 -12.27 9.93 6.56
CA ILE A 119 -11.85 11.34 6.52
C ILE A 119 -11.75 11.91 7.93
N ASN A 120 -12.76 11.70 8.77
CA ASN A 120 -12.78 12.20 10.14
C ASN A 120 -11.64 11.61 10.99
N ALA A 121 -11.40 10.29 10.91
CA ALA A 121 -10.32 9.63 11.63
C ALA A 121 -8.94 10.16 11.19
N VAL A 122 -8.71 10.23 9.88
CA VAL A 122 -7.46 10.72 9.29
C VAL A 122 -7.16 12.17 9.66
N MET A 123 -8.18 13.03 9.69
CA MET A 123 -8.03 14.42 10.09
C MET A 123 -7.75 14.56 11.60
N ASN A 124 -8.16 13.60 12.41
CA ASN A 124 -7.78 13.54 13.84
C ASN A 124 -6.37 12.96 14.06
N GLY A 125 -5.72 12.46 13.03
CA GLY A 125 -4.37 11.88 13.08
C GLY A 125 -4.35 10.36 13.29
N ASP A 126 -5.50 9.70 13.22
CA ASP A 126 -5.61 8.25 13.31
C ASP A 126 -5.39 7.62 11.92
N ILE A 127 -4.84 6.40 11.90
CA ILE A 127 -4.78 5.59 10.69
C ILE A 127 -6.09 4.81 10.59
N TYR A 128 -6.75 4.86 9.42
CA TYR A 128 -8.05 4.23 9.21
C TYR A 128 -8.01 3.12 8.16
N PHE A 129 -8.63 2.00 8.46
CA PHE A 129 -8.90 0.93 7.50
C PHE A 129 -10.40 0.67 7.46
N SER A 130 -10.95 0.54 6.24
CA SER A 130 -12.37 0.25 6.03
C SER A 130 -12.87 -0.89 6.91
N ASN A 131 -14.06 -0.72 7.49
CA ASN A 131 -14.75 -1.76 8.26
C ASN A 131 -15.13 -2.99 7.42
N SER A 132 -15.05 -2.89 6.10
CA SER A 132 -15.24 -4.01 5.16
C SER A 132 -14.09 -5.04 5.19
N PHE A 133 -12.98 -4.74 5.88
CA PHE A 133 -11.96 -5.74 6.20
C PHE A 133 -12.37 -6.60 7.40
N GLU A 134 -11.90 -7.85 7.43
CA GLU A 134 -12.12 -8.71 8.59
C GLU A 134 -11.53 -8.10 9.87
N SER A 135 -12.20 -8.28 11.01
CA SER A 135 -11.87 -7.66 12.30
C SER A 135 -10.43 -7.89 12.82
N ASN A 136 -9.73 -8.88 12.30
CA ASN A 136 -8.33 -9.18 12.65
C ASN A 136 -7.32 -8.84 11.56
N PHE A 137 -7.78 -8.26 10.43
CA PHE A 137 -6.95 -8.05 9.26
C PHE A 137 -5.71 -7.18 9.54
N GLU A 138 -5.89 -6.07 10.26
CA GLU A 138 -4.77 -5.19 10.64
C GLU A 138 -3.71 -5.90 11.50
N LYS A 139 -4.15 -6.67 12.49
CA LYS A 139 -3.21 -7.43 13.36
C LYS A 139 -2.41 -8.46 12.58
N VAL A 140 -3.05 -9.11 11.61
CA VAL A 140 -2.38 -10.08 10.73
C VAL A 140 -1.34 -9.38 9.84
N VAL A 141 -1.71 -8.23 9.24
CA VAL A 141 -0.80 -7.42 8.43
C VAL A 141 0.39 -6.92 9.26
N ASP A 142 0.15 -6.41 10.46
CA ASP A 142 1.22 -5.92 11.35
C ASP A 142 2.16 -7.05 11.77
N ASN A 143 1.63 -8.25 12.01
CA ASN A 143 2.46 -9.41 12.35
C ASN A 143 3.35 -9.83 11.17
N GLU A 144 2.83 -9.86 9.96
CA GLU A 144 3.63 -10.15 8.76
C GLU A 144 4.72 -9.11 8.51
N LEU A 145 4.41 -7.81 8.67
CA LEU A 145 5.42 -6.75 8.60
C LEU A 145 6.53 -6.93 9.63
N LYS A 146 6.19 -7.27 10.87
CA LYS A 146 7.18 -7.56 11.94
C LYS A 146 8.07 -8.75 11.57
N LYS A 147 7.50 -9.84 11.04
CA LYS A 147 8.27 -11.02 10.60
C LYS A 147 9.24 -10.66 9.47
N VAL A 148 8.79 -9.94 8.45
CA VAL A 148 9.65 -9.49 7.33
C VAL A 148 10.75 -8.53 7.79
N ALA A 149 10.48 -7.68 8.77
CA ALA A 149 11.48 -6.77 9.34
C ALA A 149 12.64 -7.50 10.03
N GLN A 150 12.42 -8.73 10.53
CA GLN A 150 13.46 -9.56 11.16
C GLN A 150 14.45 -10.18 10.15
N LEU A 151 14.17 -10.13 8.86
CA LEU A 151 15.05 -10.67 7.83
C LEU A 151 16.29 -9.78 7.68
N THR A 152 17.46 -10.40 7.70
CA THR A 152 18.73 -9.74 7.40
C THR A 152 18.78 -9.28 5.93
N PRO A 153 19.69 -8.35 5.55
CA PRO A 153 19.86 -7.92 4.17
C PRO A 153 20.09 -9.09 3.19
N SER A 154 20.90 -10.08 3.58
CA SER A 154 21.15 -11.28 2.76
C SER A 154 19.89 -12.13 2.61
N GLU A 155 19.12 -12.32 3.67
CA GLU A 155 17.87 -13.07 3.63
C GLU A 155 16.82 -12.36 2.77
N ARG A 156 16.73 -11.02 2.84
CA ARG A 156 15.87 -10.22 1.96
C ARG A 156 16.23 -10.37 0.49
N THR A 157 17.53 -10.35 0.18
CA THR A 157 18.00 -10.58 -1.20
C THR A 157 17.64 -11.97 -1.70
N ILE A 158 17.83 -13.01 -0.88
CA ILE A 158 17.52 -14.39 -1.24
C ILE A 158 16.02 -14.59 -1.45
N ILE A 159 15.18 -14.14 -0.53
CA ILE A 159 13.73 -14.31 -0.65
C ILE A 159 13.16 -13.53 -1.85
N ARG A 160 13.75 -12.38 -2.19
CA ARG A 160 13.40 -11.61 -3.40
C ARG A 160 13.68 -12.41 -4.67
N LEU A 161 14.83 -13.11 -4.77
CA LEU A 161 15.13 -13.98 -5.89
C LEU A 161 14.19 -15.19 -5.95
N ILE A 162 13.84 -15.76 -4.80
CA ILE A 162 12.83 -16.85 -4.70
C ILE A 162 11.47 -16.37 -5.19
N SER A 163 11.02 -15.14 -4.85
CA SER A 163 9.75 -14.58 -5.33
C SER A 163 9.69 -14.39 -6.85
N GLN A 164 10.87 -14.32 -7.50
CA GLN A 164 11.02 -14.28 -8.94
C GLN A 164 11.08 -15.69 -9.58
N GLY A 165 10.88 -16.74 -8.78
CA GLY A 165 10.87 -18.13 -9.24
C GLY A 165 12.24 -18.81 -9.29
N LYS A 166 13.30 -18.19 -8.75
CA LYS A 166 14.66 -18.75 -8.72
C LYS A 166 14.78 -19.87 -7.71
N ASN A 167 15.38 -21.00 -8.12
CA ASN A 167 15.72 -22.10 -7.22
C ASN A 167 17.05 -21.86 -6.49
N SER A 168 17.39 -22.72 -5.54
CA SER A 168 18.59 -22.54 -4.69
C SER A 168 19.92 -22.56 -5.48
N THR A 169 19.99 -23.28 -6.59
CA THR A 169 21.18 -23.33 -7.45
C THR A 169 21.34 -22.00 -8.19
N GLU A 170 20.28 -21.53 -8.85
CA GLU A 170 20.27 -20.25 -9.58
C GLU A 170 20.55 -19.06 -8.64
N VAL A 171 19.98 -19.07 -7.43
CA VAL A 171 20.26 -18.05 -6.40
C VAL A 171 21.72 -18.09 -6.00
N GLY A 172 22.30 -19.29 -5.82
CA GLY A 172 23.73 -19.47 -5.51
C GLY A 172 24.63 -18.92 -6.60
N GLU A 173 24.33 -19.16 -7.87
CA GLU A 173 25.06 -18.64 -9.03
C GLU A 173 25.00 -17.09 -9.08
N ILE A 174 23.81 -16.50 -8.92
CA ILE A 174 23.61 -15.04 -8.92
C ILE A 174 24.41 -14.36 -7.80
N LEU A 175 24.35 -14.94 -6.60
CA LEU A 175 24.99 -14.35 -5.40
C LEU A 175 26.45 -14.81 -5.20
N LYS A 176 26.96 -15.69 -6.08
CA LYS A 176 28.31 -16.29 -6.00
C LYS A 176 28.55 -17.00 -4.66
N VAL A 177 27.56 -17.75 -4.20
CA VAL A 177 27.64 -18.58 -2.98
C VAL A 177 27.22 -20.02 -3.29
N SER A 178 27.60 -20.98 -2.42
CA SER A 178 27.18 -22.37 -2.62
C SER A 178 25.66 -22.55 -2.46
N PRO A 179 25.05 -23.50 -3.19
CA PRO A 179 23.63 -23.86 -3.00
C PRO A 179 23.33 -24.27 -1.54
N ARG A 180 24.30 -24.87 -0.85
CA ARG A 180 24.20 -25.23 0.57
C ARG A 180 24.07 -23.97 1.45
N THR A 181 24.79 -22.91 1.14
CA THR A 181 24.68 -21.61 1.82
C THR A 181 23.30 -21.01 1.63
N VAL A 182 22.78 -21.04 0.40
CA VAL A 182 21.41 -20.60 0.10
C VAL A 182 20.38 -21.41 0.89
N GLN A 183 20.56 -22.74 0.97
CA GLN A 183 19.64 -23.61 1.71
C GLN A 183 19.64 -23.29 3.21
N LYS A 184 20.80 -22.96 3.79
CA LYS A 184 20.86 -22.51 5.19
C LYS A 184 20.08 -21.21 5.40
N HIS A 185 20.21 -20.25 4.50
CA HIS A 185 19.39 -19.02 4.57
C HIS A 185 17.90 -19.29 4.40
N ARG A 186 17.49 -20.20 3.48
CA ARG A 186 16.08 -20.60 3.32
C ARG A 186 15.52 -21.14 4.64
N THR A 187 16.25 -22.02 5.32
CA THR A 187 15.83 -22.55 6.64
C THR A 187 15.67 -21.42 7.67
N ASN A 188 16.61 -20.49 7.73
CA ASN A 188 16.50 -19.34 8.66
C ASN A 188 15.31 -18.44 8.32
N ILE A 189 15.03 -18.20 7.04
CA ILE A 189 13.88 -17.41 6.60
C ILE A 189 12.57 -18.12 6.99
N ILE A 190 12.45 -19.43 6.76
CA ILE A 190 11.30 -20.25 7.15
C ILE A 190 11.02 -20.09 8.66
N LEU A 191 12.05 -20.20 9.49
CA LEU A 191 11.92 -20.03 10.94
C LEU A 191 11.47 -18.62 11.33
N LYS A 192 12.05 -17.58 10.72
CA LYS A 192 11.72 -16.18 11.02
C LYS A 192 10.31 -15.78 10.56
N LEU A 193 9.86 -16.36 9.45
CA LEU A 193 8.52 -16.13 8.92
C LEU A 193 7.47 -17.06 9.56
N ASP A 194 7.92 -18.01 10.41
CA ASP A 194 7.05 -18.98 11.07
C ASP A 194 6.23 -19.80 10.06
N LEU A 195 6.92 -20.30 9.03
CA LEU A 195 6.34 -21.13 7.96
C LEU A 195 6.55 -22.62 8.27
N ASP A 196 5.66 -23.47 7.74
CA ASP A 196 5.81 -24.90 7.86
C ASP A 196 7.04 -25.38 7.05
N PRO A 197 8.03 -26.03 7.68
CA PRO A 197 9.21 -26.53 6.98
C PRO A 197 8.95 -27.78 6.11
N ALA A 198 7.79 -28.45 6.26
CA ALA A 198 7.49 -29.72 5.60
C ALA A 198 7.08 -29.61 4.14
N ALA A 199 6.75 -28.42 3.65
CA ALA A 199 6.35 -28.16 2.25
C ALA A 199 7.18 -27.02 1.67
N ASP A 200 7.11 -26.78 0.33
CA ASP A 200 7.75 -25.62 -0.30
C ASP A 200 6.96 -24.32 -0.03
N THR A 201 6.62 -24.11 1.26
CA THR A 201 5.86 -22.99 1.75
C THR A 201 6.57 -21.66 1.53
N LEU A 202 7.92 -21.66 1.56
CA LEU A 202 8.69 -20.45 1.34
C LEU A 202 8.53 -19.91 -0.09
N SER A 203 8.56 -20.77 -1.10
CA SER A 203 8.38 -20.34 -2.49
C SER A 203 6.96 -19.86 -2.75
N GLN A 204 5.98 -20.52 -2.17
CA GLN A 204 4.58 -20.09 -2.26
C GLN A 204 4.39 -18.73 -1.55
N TRP A 205 4.82 -18.61 -0.32
CA TRP A 205 4.75 -17.39 0.46
C TRP A 205 5.45 -16.22 -0.25
N ALA A 206 6.66 -16.48 -0.80
CA ALA A 206 7.41 -15.46 -1.52
C ALA A 206 6.71 -14.98 -2.80
N LYS A 207 5.99 -15.86 -3.52
CA LYS A 207 5.18 -15.47 -4.69
C LYS A 207 3.99 -14.61 -4.29
N GLU A 208 3.27 -14.99 -3.25
CA GLU A 208 2.10 -14.27 -2.73
C GLU A 208 2.47 -12.87 -2.22
N HIS A 209 3.72 -12.69 -1.73
CA HIS A 209 4.22 -11.44 -1.16
C HIS A 209 5.25 -10.73 -2.06
N LYS A 210 5.28 -11.06 -3.36
CA LYS A 210 6.30 -10.58 -4.32
C LYS A 210 6.44 -9.05 -4.32
N GLU A 211 5.34 -8.33 -4.37
CA GLU A 211 5.34 -6.85 -4.39
C GLU A 211 5.99 -6.26 -3.13
N ILE A 212 5.71 -6.86 -1.97
CA ILE A 212 6.32 -6.45 -0.70
C ILE A 212 7.83 -6.69 -0.73
N LEU A 213 8.23 -7.87 -1.23
CA LEU A 213 9.63 -8.26 -1.26
C LEU A 213 10.45 -7.44 -2.27
N LEU A 214 9.84 -6.98 -3.37
CA LEU A 214 10.47 -6.08 -4.32
C LEU A 214 10.64 -4.65 -3.78
N SER A 215 9.82 -4.26 -2.81
CA SER A 215 9.86 -2.94 -2.16
C SER A 215 10.77 -2.88 -0.91
N LEU A 216 11.41 -4.00 -0.53
CA LEU A 216 12.40 -4.11 0.54
C LEU A 216 13.79 -3.70 0.07
#